data_dec24f3625d79a685d1c8860e40c00fd
#
_entry.id   dec24f3625d79a685d1c8860e40c00fd
#
_cell.length_a   1.000
_cell.length_b   1.000
_cell.length_c   1.000
_cell.angle_alpha   90.00
_cell.angle_beta   90.00
_cell.angle_gamma   90.00
#
_symmetry.space_group_name_H-M   'P 1'
#
loop_
_entity.id
_entity.type
_entity.pdbx_description
1 polymer ?
#
loop_
_entity_poly.entity_id
_entity_poly.type
_entity_poly.pdbx_seq_one_letter_code
_entity_poly.pdbx_strand_id
1 'polypeptide(L)'
;MQTSLWRAEEAMKRTALENWKKETTDETSKNLIESRFLVRYDDSPLSKLQAAFTVSELKTRHEEEAFAASGSDIREPAAQLIKQETEVSEHEMQETLLPDEELLPEFLQQKDKMSGAARGTLYHWLFEHFDFTGDLRAQLSSFMQQELISTEERKRIRIADFDYFVQTPLGKKVKQAQEDGTYHREMPFILGVPAKEMIENDKNLSEKDENEYVSVQGVIDAWIDGEDYITLIDFKTDKKLEDMTDEEFKELLKKRYQVQLSYYKRALMQMTKRPVKEACIYAVSIGQTIFC
;
A
#
# COMPACT_ATOMS: atom_id res chain seq x y z
N MET A 1 -35.13 39.03 0.09
CA MET A 1 -35.05 39.00 1.58
C MET A 1 -33.73 38.42 2.13
N GLN A 2 -33.10 37.46 1.52
CA GLN A 2 -31.82 36.89 1.98
C GLN A 2 -30.62 37.86 1.92
N THR A 3 -30.53 38.74 0.95
CA THR A 3 -29.42 39.70 0.80
C THR A 3 -29.38 40.82 1.84
N SER A 4 -30.51 41.16 2.47
CA SER A 4 -30.57 42.19 3.53
C SER A 4 -30.11 41.67 4.89
N LEU A 5 -30.41 40.41 5.19
CA LEU A 5 -29.95 39.71 6.41
C LEU A 5 -28.44 39.52 6.43
N TRP A 6 -27.85 39.11 5.29
CA TRP A 6 -26.41 38.92 5.16
C TRP A 6 -25.62 40.22 5.34
N ARG A 7 -26.11 41.33 4.74
CA ARG A 7 -25.52 42.68 4.93
C ARG A 7 -25.60 43.18 6.37
N ALA A 8 -26.68 42.87 7.07
CA ALA A 8 -26.84 43.26 8.47
C ALA A 8 -25.88 42.46 9.38
N GLU A 9 -25.71 41.18 9.10
CA GLU A 9 -24.78 40.32 9.83
C GLU A 9 -23.30 40.70 9.63
N GLU A 10 -22.95 41.07 8.41
CA GLU A 10 -21.61 41.56 8.07
C GLU A 10 -21.30 42.93 8.70
N ALA A 11 -22.31 43.81 8.75
CA ALA A 11 -22.20 45.11 9.44
C ALA A 11 -22.02 44.91 10.96
N MET A 12 -22.76 43.97 11.57
CA MET A 12 -22.59 43.63 12.99
C MET A 12 -21.18 43.06 13.30
N LYS A 13 -20.70 42.19 12.46
CA LYS A 13 -19.32 41.62 12.57
C LYS A 13 -18.24 42.72 12.48
N ARG A 14 -18.40 43.66 11.54
CA ARG A 14 -17.49 44.82 11.41
C ARG A 14 -17.51 45.72 12.64
N THR A 15 -18.71 46.05 13.14
CA THR A 15 -18.87 46.90 14.33
C THR A 15 -18.32 46.20 15.58
N ALA A 16 -18.55 44.91 15.73
CA ALA A 16 -17.97 44.12 16.80
C ALA A 16 -16.43 44.07 16.75
N LEU A 17 -15.86 43.95 15.56
CA LEU A 17 -14.41 43.96 15.35
C LEU A 17 -13.79 45.35 15.61
N GLU A 18 -14.49 46.43 15.25
CA GLU A 18 -14.03 47.80 15.53
C GLU A 18 -14.11 48.15 17.01
N ASN A 19 -15.16 47.71 17.70
CA ASN A 19 -15.31 47.88 19.15
C ASN A 19 -14.25 47.04 19.90
N TRP A 20 -14.03 45.83 19.48
CA TRP A 20 -12.98 44.97 20.02
C TRP A 20 -11.59 45.59 19.84
N LYS A 21 -11.28 46.18 18.67
CA LYS A 21 -10.02 46.94 18.43
C LYS A 21 -9.86 48.18 19.30
N LYS A 22 -10.98 48.81 19.75
CA LYS A 22 -10.95 49.94 20.67
C LYS A 22 -10.83 49.56 22.12
N GLU A 23 -11.32 48.41 22.52
CA GLU A 23 -11.27 47.92 23.88
C GLU A 23 -9.93 47.23 24.24
N THR A 24 -9.19 46.74 23.27
CA THR A 24 -7.86 46.11 23.46
C THR A 24 -6.77 47.19 23.50
N THR A 25 -6.69 47.94 24.57
CA THR A 25 -5.64 48.95 24.82
C THR A 25 -4.45 48.39 25.60
N ASP A 26 -4.43 47.06 25.86
CA ASP A 26 -3.31 46.42 26.53
C ASP A 26 -2.28 45.93 25.50
N GLU A 27 -1.09 46.54 25.54
CA GLU A 27 0.06 46.23 24.67
C GLU A 27 0.48 44.76 24.76
N THR A 28 0.26 44.11 25.92
CA THR A 28 0.54 42.70 26.16
C THR A 28 -0.39 41.78 25.35
N SER A 29 -1.67 42.11 25.31
CA SER A 29 -2.67 41.40 24.52
C SER A 29 -2.43 41.56 23.01
N LYS A 30 -1.97 42.74 22.60
CA LYS A 30 -1.63 43.07 21.21
C LYS A 30 -0.42 42.25 20.75
N ASN A 31 0.63 42.22 21.56
CA ASN A 31 1.84 41.44 21.32
C ASN A 31 1.56 39.93 21.31
N LEU A 32 0.66 39.44 22.18
CA LEU A 32 0.24 38.04 22.20
C LEU A 32 -0.52 37.64 20.93
N ILE A 33 -1.40 38.52 20.46
CA ILE A 33 -2.17 38.30 19.23
C ILE A 33 -1.22 38.38 18.02
N GLU A 34 -0.37 39.39 17.94
CA GLU A 34 0.63 39.51 16.88
C GLU A 34 1.58 38.32 16.85
N SER A 35 2.04 37.83 18.00
CA SER A 35 2.87 36.64 18.06
C SER A 35 2.15 35.36 17.60
N ARG A 36 0.84 35.26 17.81
CA ARG A 36 0.02 34.13 17.30
C ARG A 36 -0.33 34.24 15.83
N PHE A 37 -0.51 35.45 15.31
CA PHE A 37 -0.74 35.68 13.86
C PHE A 37 0.56 35.74 13.05
N LEU A 38 1.69 35.98 13.69
CA LEU A 38 3.04 35.92 13.10
C LEU A 38 3.69 34.55 13.20
N VAL A 39 2.96 33.50 13.63
CA VAL A 39 3.41 32.14 13.42
C VAL A 39 3.49 31.94 11.91
N ARG A 40 4.61 32.31 11.33
CA ARG A 40 5.00 31.77 10.02
C ARG A 40 5.21 30.30 10.28
N TYR A 41 4.45 29.49 9.62
CA TYR A 41 4.85 28.10 9.40
C TYR A 41 6.24 28.19 8.78
N ASP A 42 7.24 27.72 9.49
CA ASP A 42 8.59 27.62 8.94
C ASP A 42 8.43 26.91 7.59
N ASP A 43 9.08 27.42 6.56
CA ASP A 43 9.11 26.83 5.22
C ASP A 43 10.05 25.59 5.27
N SER A 44 9.85 24.79 6.33
CA SER A 44 10.55 23.53 6.54
C SER A 44 10.20 22.57 5.41
N PRO A 45 11.17 21.82 4.89
CA PRO A 45 10.92 20.72 3.96
C PRO A 45 9.81 19.77 4.45
N LEU A 46 9.67 19.62 5.77
CA LEU A 46 8.61 18.82 6.40
C LEU A 46 7.20 19.35 6.18
N SER A 47 7.03 20.67 6.01
CA SER A 47 5.69 21.27 5.77
C SER A 47 5.08 20.81 4.44
N LYS A 48 5.91 20.31 3.52
CA LYS A 48 5.54 19.76 2.21
C LYS A 48 5.43 18.26 2.21
N LEU A 49 5.88 17.60 3.28
CA LEU A 49 5.84 16.16 3.40
C LEU A 49 4.43 15.70 3.80
N GLN A 50 3.95 14.67 3.13
CA GLN A 50 2.69 14.02 3.49
C GLN A 50 2.82 13.37 4.88
N ALA A 51 1.81 13.55 5.75
CA ALA A 51 1.85 13.04 7.12
C ALA A 51 1.70 11.51 7.21
N ALA A 52 1.13 10.89 6.19
CA ALA A 52 0.92 9.45 6.12
C ALA A 52 1.18 8.94 4.69
N PHE A 53 1.79 7.77 4.60
CA PHE A 53 2.06 7.06 3.35
C PHE A 53 1.58 5.62 3.45
N THR A 54 1.15 5.06 2.34
CA THR A 54 1.02 3.61 2.20
C THR A 54 2.35 3.01 1.74
N VAL A 55 2.59 1.74 2.06
CA VAL A 55 3.79 1.04 1.57
C VAL A 55 3.81 0.96 0.04
N SER A 56 2.64 0.85 -0.59
CA SER A 56 2.52 0.84 -2.06
C SER A 56 2.95 2.16 -2.68
N GLU A 57 2.55 3.31 -2.12
CA GLU A 57 3.01 4.63 -2.57
C GLU A 57 4.52 4.79 -2.44
N LEU A 58 5.10 4.34 -1.33
CA LEU A 58 6.56 4.40 -1.12
C LEU A 58 7.32 3.50 -2.10
N LYS A 59 6.78 2.33 -2.42
CA LYS A 59 7.31 1.44 -3.45
C LYS A 59 7.32 2.14 -4.81
N THR A 60 6.18 2.69 -5.25
CA THR A 60 6.04 3.41 -6.53
C THR A 60 6.99 4.60 -6.61
N ARG A 61 7.05 5.42 -5.57
CA ARG A 61 7.98 6.54 -5.50
C ARG A 61 9.43 6.11 -5.67
N HIS A 62 9.85 5.05 -5.00
CA HIS A 62 11.20 4.52 -5.12
C HIS A 62 11.50 3.97 -6.54
N GLU A 63 10.50 3.34 -7.19
CA GLU A 63 10.61 2.89 -8.57
C GLU A 63 10.78 4.07 -9.55
N GLU A 64 10.02 5.16 -9.37
CA GLU A 64 10.12 6.39 -10.15
C GLU A 64 11.48 7.08 -9.98
N GLU A 65 11.97 7.19 -8.74
CA GLU A 65 13.27 7.77 -8.42
C GLU A 65 14.42 6.96 -9.02
N ALA A 66 14.36 5.63 -8.93
CA ALA A 66 15.34 4.74 -9.53
C ALA A 66 15.33 4.84 -11.07
N PHE A 67 14.17 5.02 -11.67
CA PHE A 67 14.03 5.25 -13.11
C PHE A 67 14.63 6.59 -13.53
N ALA A 68 14.32 7.67 -12.80
CA ALA A 68 14.86 9.00 -13.06
C ALA A 68 16.39 9.05 -12.94
N ALA A 69 16.95 8.31 -11.98
CA ALA A 69 18.40 8.26 -11.75
C ALA A 69 19.17 7.44 -12.80
N SER A 70 18.53 6.44 -13.41
CA SER A 70 19.19 5.53 -14.35
C SER A 70 19.52 6.15 -15.71
N GLY A 71 18.83 7.23 -16.10
CA GLY A 71 19.06 7.95 -17.37
C GLY A 71 19.00 7.08 -18.64
N SER A 72 18.63 5.81 -18.51
CA SER A 72 18.75 4.81 -19.54
C SER A 72 17.38 4.38 -20.07
N ASP A 73 17.34 4.21 -21.38
CA ASP A 73 16.24 3.71 -22.22
C ASP A 73 15.81 2.25 -21.89
N ILE A 74 15.74 1.87 -20.61
CA ILE A 74 15.19 0.55 -20.22
C ILE A 74 13.66 0.67 -20.23
N ARG A 75 13.10 0.78 -21.44
CA ARG A 75 11.69 1.14 -21.66
C ARG A 75 10.69 -0.01 -21.61
N GLU A 76 11.07 -1.28 -21.46
CA GLU A 76 10.04 -2.29 -21.73
C GLU A 76 9.67 -3.28 -20.62
N PRO A 77 10.52 -3.95 -19.85
CA PRO A 77 10.01 -4.96 -18.92
C PRO A 77 9.36 -4.37 -17.65
N ALA A 78 10.00 -3.36 -17.04
CA ALA A 78 9.49 -2.75 -15.82
C ALA A 78 8.25 -1.88 -16.09
N ALA A 79 8.21 -1.14 -17.21
CA ALA A 79 7.07 -0.31 -17.57
C ALA A 79 5.80 -1.10 -17.92
N GLN A 80 5.91 -2.33 -18.42
CA GLN A 80 4.75 -3.19 -18.67
C GLN A 80 4.18 -3.76 -17.39
N LEU A 81 5.02 -4.05 -16.37
CA LEU A 81 4.57 -4.47 -15.05
C LEU A 81 3.94 -3.32 -14.27
N ILE A 82 4.48 -2.11 -14.37
CA ILE A 82 3.93 -0.89 -13.72
C ILE A 82 2.56 -0.54 -14.31
N LYS A 83 2.37 -0.63 -15.63
CA LYS A 83 1.07 -0.37 -16.27
C LYS A 83 -0.04 -1.30 -15.78
N GLN A 84 0.29 -2.52 -15.35
CA GLN A 84 -0.70 -3.47 -14.83
C GLN A 84 -1.21 -3.11 -13.41
N GLU A 85 -0.45 -2.33 -12.63
CA GLU A 85 -0.86 -1.90 -11.28
C GLU A 85 -1.48 -0.49 -11.26
N THR A 86 -1.00 0.43 -12.12
CA THR A 86 -1.54 1.81 -12.18
C THR A 86 -2.95 1.89 -12.77
N GLU A 87 -3.36 0.95 -13.61
CA GLU A 87 -4.74 0.90 -14.14
C GLU A 87 -5.80 0.67 -13.05
N VAL A 88 -5.41 0.20 -11.86
CA VAL A 88 -6.34 -0.10 -10.75
C VAL A 88 -6.61 1.12 -9.86
N SER A 89 -5.61 1.95 -9.61
CA SER A 89 -5.79 3.12 -8.73
C SER A 89 -6.65 4.23 -9.37
N GLU A 90 -6.70 4.29 -10.70
CA GLU A 90 -7.56 5.23 -11.44
C GLU A 90 -9.00 4.72 -11.58
N HIS A 91 -9.21 3.40 -11.54
CA HIS A 91 -10.55 2.81 -11.72
C HIS A 91 -11.40 2.85 -10.44
N GLU A 92 -10.79 2.70 -9.27
CA GLU A 92 -11.51 2.79 -7.98
C GLU A 92 -12.06 4.21 -7.69
N MET A 93 -11.48 5.25 -8.27
CA MET A 93 -11.99 6.63 -8.14
C MET A 93 -13.08 6.99 -9.17
N GLN A 94 -13.32 6.19 -10.20
CA GLN A 94 -14.28 6.50 -11.28
C GLN A 94 -15.58 5.69 -11.25
N GLU A 95 -15.74 4.75 -10.32
CA GLU A 95 -16.92 3.85 -10.26
C GLU A 95 -18.26 4.56 -9.96
N THR A 96 -18.26 5.87 -9.71
CA THR A 96 -19.50 6.61 -9.40
C THR A 96 -20.19 7.25 -10.61
N LEU A 97 -19.64 7.19 -11.82
CA LEU A 97 -20.19 7.91 -13.00
C LEU A 97 -20.00 7.21 -14.35
N LEU A 98 -20.16 5.87 -14.44
CA LEU A 98 -20.14 5.22 -15.75
C LEU A 98 -21.53 5.19 -16.40
N PRO A 99 -21.64 5.56 -17.70
CA PRO A 99 -22.88 5.38 -18.48
C PRO A 99 -23.14 3.90 -18.75
N ASP A 100 -24.41 3.56 -19.01
CA ASP A 100 -24.87 2.20 -19.35
C ASP A 100 -23.95 1.49 -20.36
N GLU A 101 -23.61 0.22 -20.08
CA GLU A 101 -22.70 -0.63 -20.86
C GLU A 101 -23.03 -0.74 -22.35
N GLU A 102 -24.26 -0.46 -22.76
CA GLU A 102 -24.72 -0.51 -24.16
C GLU A 102 -24.19 0.62 -25.03
N LEU A 103 -23.60 1.66 -24.46
CA LEU A 103 -23.12 2.86 -25.19
C LEU A 103 -21.61 2.89 -25.43
N LEU A 104 -20.88 1.89 -25.00
CA LEU A 104 -19.44 1.83 -25.19
C LEU A 104 -19.07 1.26 -26.56
N PRO A 105 -18.13 1.87 -27.31
CA PRO A 105 -17.61 1.30 -28.55
C PRO A 105 -17.07 -0.13 -28.36
N GLU A 106 -17.23 -1.00 -29.38
CA GLU A 106 -16.86 -2.43 -29.32
C GLU A 106 -15.41 -2.68 -28.85
N PHE A 107 -14.47 -1.77 -29.10
CA PHE A 107 -13.09 -1.90 -28.65
C PHE A 107 -12.89 -1.65 -27.14
N LEU A 108 -13.84 -1.00 -26.47
CA LEU A 108 -13.89 -0.82 -25.01
C LEU A 108 -14.71 -1.91 -24.32
N GLN A 109 -15.49 -2.69 -25.07
CA GLN A 109 -16.21 -3.86 -24.59
C GLN A 109 -15.31 -5.09 -24.51
N GLN A 110 -14.05 -4.97 -24.07
CA GLN A 110 -13.21 -6.13 -23.83
C GLN A 110 -13.73 -6.94 -22.61
N LYS A 111 -14.86 -7.59 -22.83
CA LYS A 111 -15.33 -8.72 -22.01
C LYS A 111 -14.26 -9.79 -22.12
N ASP A 112 -13.49 -10.07 -21.06
CA ASP A 112 -12.80 -11.33 -20.78
C ASP A 112 -11.35 -11.32 -20.34
N LYS A 113 -10.73 -10.17 -20.07
CA LYS A 113 -9.44 -10.20 -19.37
C LYS A 113 -9.57 -9.43 -18.06
N MET A 114 -9.72 -10.18 -16.95
CA MET A 114 -9.46 -9.63 -15.62
C MET A 114 -8.09 -8.97 -15.67
N SER A 115 -7.96 -7.71 -15.23
CA SER A 115 -6.68 -7.04 -15.13
C SER A 115 -5.71 -7.87 -14.27
N GLY A 116 -4.41 -7.71 -14.46
CA GLY A 116 -3.41 -8.41 -13.63
C GLY A 116 -3.67 -8.20 -12.14
N ALA A 117 -4.11 -7.01 -11.78
CA ALA A 117 -4.45 -6.63 -10.42
C ALA A 117 -5.66 -7.38 -9.86
N ALA A 118 -6.76 -7.47 -10.60
CA ALA A 118 -7.92 -8.23 -10.12
C ALA A 118 -7.58 -9.72 -9.89
N ARG A 119 -6.68 -10.31 -10.72
CA ARG A 119 -6.13 -11.65 -10.44
C ARG A 119 -5.28 -11.64 -9.17
N GLY A 120 -4.48 -10.61 -8.97
CA GLY A 120 -3.69 -10.42 -7.74
C GLY A 120 -4.57 -10.44 -6.51
N THR A 121 -5.57 -9.56 -6.44
CA THR A 121 -6.53 -9.46 -5.35
C THR A 121 -7.22 -10.81 -5.06
N LEU A 122 -7.68 -11.51 -6.10
CA LEU A 122 -8.32 -12.82 -5.93
C LEU A 122 -7.36 -13.88 -5.34
N TYR A 123 -6.10 -13.90 -5.77
CA TYR A 123 -5.12 -14.86 -5.26
C TYR A 123 -4.69 -14.53 -3.83
N HIS A 124 -4.52 -13.24 -3.48
CA HIS A 124 -4.27 -12.81 -2.10
C HIS A 124 -5.42 -13.23 -1.20
N TRP A 125 -6.67 -12.96 -1.61
CA TRP A 125 -7.86 -13.41 -0.89
C TRP A 125 -7.89 -14.93 -0.67
N LEU A 126 -7.48 -15.72 -1.68
CA LEU A 126 -7.40 -17.18 -1.54
C LEU A 126 -6.28 -17.61 -0.59
N PHE A 127 -5.10 -16.98 -0.63
CA PHE A 127 -4.02 -17.25 0.32
C PHE A 127 -4.41 -16.89 1.75
N GLU A 128 -5.22 -15.85 1.92
CA GLU A 128 -5.79 -15.45 3.21
C GLU A 128 -6.78 -16.50 3.74
N HIS A 129 -7.68 -17.00 2.88
CA HIS A 129 -8.83 -17.79 3.35
C HIS A 129 -8.64 -19.30 3.30
N PHE A 130 -7.70 -19.82 2.51
CA PHE A 130 -7.44 -21.24 2.45
C PHE A 130 -6.86 -21.79 3.75
N ASP A 131 -7.46 -22.91 4.20
CA ASP A 131 -6.84 -23.81 5.16
C ASP A 131 -5.97 -24.83 4.39
N PHE A 132 -4.64 -24.64 4.44
CA PHE A 132 -3.68 -25.49 3.76
C PHE A 132 -3.51 -26.87 4.39
N THR A 133 -4.16 -27.14 5.52
CA THR A 133 -4.22 -28.45 6.15
C THR A 133 -5.34 -29.33 5.57
N GLY A 134 -6.36 -28.70 4.98
CA GLY A 134 -7.54 -29.35 4.43
C GLY A 134 -7.54 -29.53 2.91
N ASP A 135 -8.68 -29.98 2.37
CA ASP A 135 -8.89 -30.13 0.94
C ASP A 135 -9.24 -28.77 0.30
N LEU A 136 -8.31 -28.21 -0.48
CA LEU A 136 -8.47 -26.91 -1.12
C LEU A 136 -9.61 -26.88 -2.15
N ARG A 137 -9.90 -28.01 -2.82
CA ARG A 137 -11.00 -28.10 -3.81
C ARG A 137 -12.34 -28.05 -3.12
N ALA A 138 -12.47 -28.76 -2.00
CA ALA A 138 -13.68 -28.72 -1.19
C ALA A 138 -13.93 -27.31 -0.63
N GLN A 139 -12.90 -26.64 -0.15
CA GLN A 139 -12.96 -25.26 0.33
C GLN A 139 -13.38 -24.30 -0.78
N LEU A 140 -12.77 -24.39 -1.96
CA LEU A 140 -13.12 -23.56 -3.11
C LEU A 140 -14.59 -23.75 -3.53
N SER A 141 -15.08 -25.00 -3.48
CA SER A 141 -16.49 -25.29 -3.75
C SER A 141 -17.40 -24.67 -2.69
N SER A 142 -16.99 -24.69 -1.43
CA SER A 142 -17.70 -24.03 -0.33
C SER A 142 -17.75 -22.51 -0.50
N PHE A 143 -16.65 -21.88 -0.89
CA PHE A 143 -16.59 -20.43 -1.15
C PHE A 143 -17.56 -20.04 -2.27
N MET A 144 -17.66 -20.84 -3.32
CA MET A 144 -18.66 -20.62 -4.39
C MET A 144 -20.10 -20.79 -3.89
N GLN A 145 -20.39 -21.79 -3.07
CA GLN A 145 -21.73 -21.99 -2.49
C GLN A 145 -22.15 -20.84 -1.56
N GLN A 146 -21.18 -20.21 -0.91
CA GLN A 146 -21.39 -19.05 -0.04
C GLN A 146 -21.38 -17.72 -0.81
N GLU A 147 -21.28 -17.76 -2.15
CA GLU A 147 -21.20 -16.57 -3.01
C GLU A 147 -20.00 -15.64 -2.72
N LEU A 148 -18.96 -16.15 -2.05
CA LEU A 148 -17.72 -15.42 -1.78
C LEU A 148 -16.83 -15.34 -3.02
N ILE A 149 -17.00 -16.26 -3.96
CA ILE A 149 -16.32 -16.33 -5.25
C ILE A 149 -17.37 -16.53 -6.33
N SER A 150 -17.38 -15.64 -7.30
CA SER A 150 -18.28 -15.73 -8.45
C SER A 150 -17.87 -16.84 -9.42
N THR A 151 -18.80 -17.24 -10.30
CA THR A 151 -18.52 -18.23 -11.36
C THR A 151 -17.41 -17.74 -12.30
N GLU A 152 -17.34 -16.44 -12.57
CA GLU A 152 -16.31 -15.87 -13.45
C GLU A 152 -14.92 -15.88 -12.79
N GLU A 153 -14.83 -15.52 -11.52
CA GLU A 153 -13.60 -15.62 -10.74
C GLU A 153 -13.13 -17.08 -10.64
N ARG A 154 -14.05 -18.00 -10.40
CA ARG A 154 -13.74 -19.45 -10.35
C ARG A 154 -13.06 -19.96 -11.61
N LYS A 155 -13.47 -19.51 -12.81
CA LYS A 155 -12.83 -19.89 -14.09
C LYS A 155 -11.37 -19.45 -14.18
N ARG A 156 -10.98 -18.45 -13.43
CA ARG A 156 -9.66 -17.81 -13.44
C ARG A 156 -8.72 -18.34 -12.37
N ILE A 157 -9.24 -19.07 -11.39
CA ILE A 157 -8.47 -19.72 -10.34
C ILE A 157 -7.87 -21.03 -10.88
N ARG A 158 -6.56 -21.10 -10.87
CA ARG A 158 -5.82 -22.35 -11.14
C ARG A 158 -5.52 -23.01 -9.80
N ILE A 159 -6.39 -23.92 -9.38
CA ILE A 159 -6.21 -24.63 -8.09
C ILE A 159 -4.84 -25.37 -8.03
N ALA A 160 -4.32 -25.77 -9.17
CA ALA A 160 -3.01 -26.40 -9.26
C ALA A 160 -1.87 -25.49 -8.74
N ASP A 161 -2.01 -24.15 -8.80
CA ASP A 161 -1.03 -23.21 -8.26
C ASP A 161 -0.94 -23.37 -6.74
N PHE A 162 -2.05 -23.57 -6.06
CA PHE A 162 -2.15 -23.78 -4.62
C PHE A 162 -1.77 -25.22 -4.22
N ASP A 163 -2.20 -26.23 -5.00
CA ASP A 163 -1.76 -27.62 -4.81
C ASP A 163 -0.23 -27.73 -4.90
N TYR A 164 0.38 -26.98 -5.84
CA TYR A 164 1.83 -26.93 -5.98
C TYR A 164 2.48 -26.19 -4.80
N PHE A 165 1.92 -25.05 -4.40
CA PHE A 165 2.42 -24.30 -3.24
C PHE A 165 2.55 -25.17 -2.00
N VAL A 166 1.52 -25.92 -1.64
CA VAL A 166 1.51 -26.80 -0.45
C VAL A 166 2.64 -27.83 -0.48
N GLN A 167 3.09 -28.23 -1.67
CA GLN A 167 4.18 -29.20 -1.83
C GLN A 167 5.58 -28.58 -1.71
N THR A 168 5.69 -27.25 -1.88
CA THR A 168 6.97 -26.55 -1.73
C THR A 168 7.48 -26.58 -0.29
N PRO A 169 8.78 -26.37 -0.05
CA PRO A 169 9.32 -26.24 1.31
C PRO A 169 8.62 -25.14 2.13
N LEU A 170 8.31 -23.99 1.49
CA LEU A 170 7.57 -22.90 2.13
C LEU A 170 6.14 -23.30 2.46
N GLY A 171 5.42 -23.92 1.52
CA GLY A 171 4.04 -24.37 1.74
C GLY A 171 3.92 -25.41 2.85
N LYS A 172 4.89 -26.33 2.95
CA LYS A 172 4.97 -27.28 4.08
C LYS A 172 5.19 -26.57 5.40
N LYS A 173 6.05 -25.54 5.44
CA LYS A 173 6.28 -24.71 6.62
C LYS A 173 5.02 -23.94 7.01
N VAL A 174 4.31 -23.36 6.03
CA VAL A 174 3.01 -22.69 6.24
C VAL A 174 1.96 -23.66 6.80
N LYS A 175 1.84 -24.85 6.19
CA LYS A 175 0.90 -25.87 6.65
C LYS A 175 1.17 -26.27 8.11
N GLN A 176 2.41 -26.55 8.47
CA GLN A 176 2.80 -26.87 9.85
C GLN A 176 2.49 -25.72 10.79
N ALA A 177 2.86 -24.47 10.41
CA ALA A 177 2.58 -23.30 11.22
C ALA A 177 1.07 -23.04 11.40
N GLN A 178 0.26 -23.42 10.43
CA GLN A 178 -1.21 -23.33 10.53
C GLN A 178 -1.75 -24.38 11.51
N GLU A 179 -1.22 -25.59 11.51
CA GLU A 179 -1.55 -26.65 12.49
C GLU A 179 -1.15 -26.22 13.91
N ASP A 180 -0.01 -25.55 14.05
CA ASP A 180 0.53 -25.08 15.33
C ASP A 180 -0.08 -23.75 15.81
N GLY A 181 -0.91 -23.10 14.99
CA GLY A 181 -1.53 -21.81 15.31
C GLY A 181 -0.56 -20.62 15.29
N THR A 182 0.59 -20.76 14.62
CA THR A 182 1.64 -19.74 14.52
C THR A 182 1.70 -19.04 13.15
N TYR A 183 0.78 -19.37 12.26
CA TYR A 183 0.62 -18.72 10.94
C TYR A 183 -0.38 -17.57 11.03
N HIS A 184 0.06 -16.37 10.69
CA HIS A 184 -0.72 -15.14 10.71
C HIS A 184 -0.88 -14.60 9.30
N ARG A 185 -2.03 -13.98 9.00
CA ARG A 185 -2.41 -13.49 7.67
C ARG A 185 -3.05 -12.11 7.75
N GLU A 186 -2.92 -11.34 6.67
CA GLU A 186 -3.58 -10.04 6.46
C GLU A 186 -3.50 -9.14 7.70
N MET A 187 -2.27 -8.92 8.19
CA MET A 187 -2.07 -8.12 9.39
C MET A 187 -1.88 -6.65 9.04
N PRO A 188 -2.86 -5.77 9.35
CA PRO A 188 -2.69 -4.34 9.19
C PRO A 188 -1.69 -3.79 10.19
N PHE A 189 -0.91 -2.80 9.76
CA PHE A 189 0.03 -2.11 10.63
C PHE A 189 0.09 -0.61 10.36
N ILE A 190 0.53 0.12 11.37
CA ILE A 190 0.92 1.53 11.30
C ILE A 190 2.31 1.63 11.92
N LEU A 191 3.28 2.13 11.15
CA LEU A 191 4.67 2.29 11.54
C LEU A 191 5.04 3.77 11.56
N GLY A 192 5.53 4.27 12.69
CA GLY A 192 6.17 5.59 12.76
C GLY A 192 7.58 5.53 12.18
N VAL A 193 7.84 6.30 11.14
CA VAL A 193 9.14 6.39 10.48
C VAL A 193 9.66 7.81 10.67
N PRO A 194 10.93 8.02 11.08
CA PRO A 194 11.50 9.35 11.18
C PRO A 194 11.35 10.11 9.86
N ALA A 195 10.81 11.33 9.90
CA ALA A 195 10.54 12.12 8.71
C ALA A 195 11.78 12.37 7.85
N LYS A 196 12.96 12.43 8.50
CA LYS A 196 14.26 12.55 7.82
C LYS A 196 14.58 11.38 6.87
N GLU A 197 14.00 10.19 7.10
CA GLU A 197 14.19 9.05 6.19
C GLU A 197 13.38 9.20 4.89
N MET A 198 12.37 10.09 4.89
CA MET A 198 11.49 10.36 3.76
C MET A 198 11.93 11.54 2.91
N ILE A 199 12.91 12.31 3.40
CA ILE A 199 13.43 13.48 2.71
C ILE A 199 14.84 13.15 2.24
N GLU A 200 14.99 12.91 0.93
CA GLU A 200 16.30 12.71 0.34
C GLU A 200 17.13 14.01 0.35
N ASN A 201 18.33 13.93 0.91
CA ASN A 201 19.41 14.93 0.75
C ASN A 201 19.13 16.40 1.15
N ASP A 202 18.09 16.70 1.94
CA ASP A 202 17.88 18.06 2.37
C ASP A 202 18.76 18.38 3.61
N LYS A 203 19.87 19.09 3.35
CA LYS A 203 20.83 19.54 4.39
C LYS A 203 20.27 20.61 5.33
N ASN A 204 19.01 20.99 5.15
CA ASN A 204 18.36 22.09 5.87
C ASN A 204 17.34 21.64 6.92
N LEU A 205 17.40 20.37 7.37
CA LEU A 205 16.59 19.92 8.47
C LEU A 205 17.02 20.60 9.77
N SER A 206 16.10 21.21 10.49
CA SER A 206 16.35 21.78 11.82
C SER A 206 16.40 20.67 12.88
N GLU A 207 17.01 20.95 14.04
CA GLU A 207 17.00 20.00 15.18
C GLU A 207 15.58 19.60 15.63
N LYS A 208 14.57 20.45 15.36
CA LYS A 208 13.15 20.13 15.63
C LYS A 208 12.60 19.10 14.64
N ASP A 209 13.01 19.18 13.40
CA ASP A 209 12.57 18.29 12.31
C ASP A 209 13.11 16.86 12.50
N GLU A 210 14.20 16.68 13.22
CA GLU A 210 14.81 15.37 13.49
C GLU A 210 13.92 14.45 14.35
N ASN A 211 13.01 15.03 15.13
CA ASN A 211 12.10 14.31 16.03
C ASN A 211 10.70 14.11 15.45
N GLU A 212 10.45 14.57 14.22
CA GLU A 212 9.17 14.39 13.57
C GLU A 212 9.08 13.00 12.92
N TYR A 213 7.87 12.44 12.94
CA TYR A 213 7.58 11.12 12.39
C TYR A 213 6.45 11.21 11.36
N VAL A 214 6.57 10.46 10.31
CA VAL A 214 5.49 10.19 9.37
C VAL A 214 4.92 8.80 9.63
N SER A 215 3.64 8.65 9.35
CA SER A 215 2.95 7.37 9.48
C SER A 215 3.10 6.58 8.18
N VAL A 216 3.58 5.34 8.26
CA VAL A 216 3.58 4.40 7.14
C VAL A 216 2.62 3.26 7.48
N GLN A 217 1.65 3.03 6.61
CA GLN A 217 0.63 2.02 6.81
C GLN A 217 0.63 0.98 5.69
N GLY A 218 0.21 -0.22 6.03
CA GLY A 218 0.10 -1.32 5.07
C GLY A 218 -0.55 -2.54 5.70
N VAL A 219 -0.64 -3.59 4.90
CA VAL A 219 -1.10 -4.91 5.33
C VAL A 219 -0.03 -5.93 4.97
N ILE A 220 0.36 -6.75 5.92
CA ILE A 220 1.33 -7.84 5.72
C ILE A 220 0.55 -9.07 5.32
N ASP A 221 0.86 -9.63 4.15
CA ASP A 221 0.14 -10.78 3.58
C ASP A 221 0.16 -11.98 4.53
N ALA A 222 1.36 -12.42 4.94
CA ALA A 222 1.50 -13.52 5.87
C ALA A 222 2.85 -13.51 6.61
N TRP A 223 2.86 -14.11 7.79
CA TRP A 223 4.08 -14.38 8.53
C TRP A 223 3.93 -15.59 9.45
N ILE A 224 5.03 -16.23 9.76
CA ILE A 224 5.10 -17.36 10.68
C ILE A 224 5.87 -16.95 11.93
N ASP A 225 5.25 -17.14 13.10
CA ASP A 225 5.87 -16.91 14.39
C ASP A 225 6.63 -18.19 14.83
N GLY A 226 7.84 -18.38 14.30
CA GLY A 226 8.69 -19.49 14.67
C GLY A 226 9.26 -19.36 16.09
N GLU A 227 9.91 -20.40 16.61
CA GLU A 227 10.45 -20.40 17.98
C GLU A 227 11.48 -19.27 18.21
N ASP A 228 12.46 -19.14 17.30
CA ASP A 228 13.58 -18.19 17.45
C ASP A 228 13.39 -16.89 16.67
N TYR A 229 12.66 -16.92 15.58
CA TYR A 229 12.51 -15.79 14.65
C TYR A 229 11.24 -15.86 13.84
N ILE A 230 10.90 -14.74 13.23
CA ILE A 230 9.75 -14.59 12.33
C ILE A 230 10.22 -14.84 10.89
N THR A 231 9.40 -15.57 10.13
CA THR A 231 9.47 -15.68 8.66
C THR A 231 8.37 -14.83 8.06
N LEU A 232 8.72 -13.77 7.34
CA LEU A 232 7.81 -12.92 6.57
C LEU A 232 7.60 -13.52 5.18
N ILE A 233 6.35 -13.55 4.73
CA ILE A 233 5.94 -14.10 3.43
C ILE A 233 5.08 -13.05 2.72
N ASP A 234 5.42 -12.78 1.46
CA ASP A 234 4.70 -11.88 0.57
C ASP A 234 4.33 -12.65 -0.71
N PHE A 235 3.05 -12.69 -1.07
CA PHE A 235 2.57 -13.44 -2.23
C PHE A 235 2.49 -12.53 -3.45
N LYS A 236 3.07 -12.96 -4.58
CA LYS A 236 3.08 -12.18 -5.82
C LYS A 236 2.60 -12.98 -7.01
N THR A 237 1.68 -12.39 -7.75
CA THR A 237 1.07 -12.99 -8.95
C THR A 237 1.60 -12.40 -10.26
N ASP A 238 2.67 -11.59 -10.17
CA ASP A 238 3.36 -11.02 -11.33
C ASP A 238 3.66 -12.12 -12.36
N LYS A 239 3.48 -11.79 -13.64
CA LYS A 239 3.76 -12.71 -14.73
C LYS A 239 5.17 -12.52 -15.24
N LYS A 240 5.89 -13.62 -15.38
CA LYS A 240 7.18 -13.62 -16.07
C LYS A 240 6.97 -13.37 -17.56
N LEU A 241 7.78 -12.48 -18.15
CA LEU A 241 7.79 -12.27 -19.61
C LEU A 241 8.35 -13.49 -20.32
N GLU A 242 7.92 -13.74 -21.55
CA GLU A 242 8.25 -14.97 -22.29
C GLU A 242 9.76 -15.10 -22.60
N ASP A 243 10.43 -13.98 -22.79
CA ASP A 243 11.87 -13.89 -23.12
C ASP A 243 12.78 -13.76 -21.89
N MET A 244 12.20 -13.74 -20.68
CA MET A 244 12.94 -13.61 -19.42
C MET A 244 13.23 -14.98 -18.79
N THR A 245 14.42 -15.19 -18.27
CA THR A 245 14.76 -16.37 -17.48
C THR A 245 14.14 -16.30 -16.08
N ASP A 246 14.06 -17.43 -15.37
CA ASP A 246 13.55 -17.44 -14.00
C ASP A 246 14.44 -16.65 -13.05
N GLU A 247 15.76 -16.68 -13.26
CA GLU A 247 16.72 -15.93 -12.45
C GLU A 247 16.58 -14.42 -12.65
N GLU A 248 16.44 -13.94 -13.87
CA GLU A 248 16.19 -12.52 -14.16
C GLU A 248 14.87 -12.07 -13.54
N PHE A 249 13.84 -12.89 -13.61
CA PHE A 249 12.54 -12.59 -13.01
C PHE A 249 12.62 -12.52 -11.48
N LYS A 250 13.36 -13.44 -10.85
CA LYS A 250 13.59 -13.39 -9.39
C LYS A 250 14.29 -12.11 -8.95
N GLU A 251 15.36 -11.73 -9.66
CA GLU A 251 16.09 -10.50 -9.34
C GLU A 251 15.23 -9.24 -9.57
N LEU A 252 14.39 -9.25 -10.61
CA LEU A 252 13.42 -8.18 -10.86
C LEU A 252 12.43 -8.06 -9.68
N LEU A 253 11.85 -9.17 -9.22
CA LEU A 253 10.92 -9.17 -8.09
C LEU A 253 11.59 -8.73 -6.79
N LYS A 254 12.80 -9.19 -6.49
CA LYS A 254 13.56 -8.72 -5.33
C LYS A 254 13.71 -7.21 -5.34
N LYS A 255 14.22 -6.65 -6.45
CA LYS A 255 14.44 -5.22 -6.59
C LYS A 255 13.12 -4.46 -6.44
N ARG A 256 12.05 -4.93 -7.08
CA ARG A 256 10.75 -4.28 -7.07
C ARG A 256 10.09 -4.24 -5.70
N TYR A 257 10.19 -5.32 -4.93
CA TYR A 257 9.51 -5.47 -3.64
C TYR A 257 10.42 -5.24 -2.43
N GLN A 258 11.68 -4.89 -2.63
CA GLN A 258 12.65 -4.64 -1.56
C GLN A 258 12.16 -3.59 -0.55
N VAL A 259 11.62 -2.47 -1.04
CA VAL A 259 11.09 -1.38 -0.21
C VAL A 259 9.93 -1.89 0.63
N GLN A 260 8.95 -2.57 0.02
CA GLN A 260 7.80 -3.14 0.70
C GLN A 260 8.23 -4.08 1.83
N LEU A 261 9.09 -5.05 1.53
CA LEU A 261 9.58 -6.01 2.52
C LEU A 261 10.36 -5.34 3.65
N SER A 262 11.10 -4.27 3.38
CA SER A 262 11.83 -3.53 4.41
C SER A 262 10.89 -2.91 5.45
N TYR A 263 9.79 -2.29 5.01
CA TYR A 263 8.78 -1.74 5.91
C TYR A 263 8.02 -2.84 6.65
N TYR A 264 7.68 -3.93 6.00
CA TYR A 264 7.03 -5.08 6.64
C TYR A 264 7.91 -5.70 7.73
N LYS A 265 9.21 -5.90 7.47
CA LYS A 265 10.18 -6.34 8.48
C LYS A 265 10.20 -5.39 9.69
N ARG A 266 10.31 -4.07 9.44
CA ARG A 266 10.34 -3.06 10.52
C ARG A 266 9.06 -3.10 11.35
N ALA A 267 7.90 -3.18 10.69
CA ALA A 267 6.60 -3.25 11.35
C ALA A 267 6.49 -4.50 12.25
N LEU A 268 6.82 -5.69 11.72
CA LEU A 268 6.82 -6.93 12.49
C LEU A 268 7.76 -6.87 13.69
N MET A 269 8.99 -6.41 13.50
CA MET A 269 9.96 -6.28 14.59
C MET A 269 9.49 -5.28 15.66
N GLN A 270 8.83 -4.19 15.26
CA GLN A 270 8.30 -3.21 16.19
C GLN A 270 7.10 -3.75 16.98
N MET A 271 6.19 -4.47 16.33
CA MET A 271 4.97 -5.02 16.95
C MET A 271 5.28 -6.21 17.87
N THR A 272 6.10 -7.14 17.40
CA THR A 272 6.34 -8.42 18.08
C THR A 272 7.54 -8.39 19.04
N LYS A 273 8.44 -7.40 18.90
CA LYS A 273 9.75 -7.33 19.57
C LYS A 273 10.65 -8.55 19.28
N ARG A 274 10.41 -9.22 18.16
CA ARG A 274 11.14 -10.42 17.73
C ARG A 274 11.87 -10.16 16.41
N PRO A 275 13.00 -10.83 16.15
CA PRO A 275 13.75 -10.64 14.92
C PRO A 275 13.04 -11.31 13.73
N VAL A 276 12.97 -10.61 12.59
CA VAL A 276 12.60 -11.18 11.30
C VAL A 276 13.89 -11.60 10.60
N LYS A 277 14.21 -12.89 10.58
CA LYS A 277 15.43 -13.41 9.95
C LYS A 277 15.22 -13.84 8.50
N GLU A 278 14.02 -14.32 8.19
CA GLU A 278 13.66 -14.73 6.84
C GLU A 278 12.57 -13.80 6.31
N ALA A 279 12.76 -13.28 5.11
CA ALA A 279 11.71 -12.65 4.34
C ALA A 279 11.76 -13.22 2.93
N CYS A 280 10.61 -13.60 2.41
CA CYS A 280 10.51 -14.19 1.11
C CYS A 280 9.30 -13.71 0.33
N ILE A 281 9.45 -13.67 -0.99
CA ILE A 281 8.38 -13.53 -1.95
C ILE A 281 8.05 -14.94 -2.47
N TYR A 282 6.79 -15.31 -2.46
CA TYR A 282 6.34 -16.47 -3.21
C TYR A 282 5.79 -16.03 -4.57
N ALA A 283 6.56 -16.28 -5.62
CA ALA A 283 6.18 -15.93 -6.99
C ALA A 283 5.28 -17.04 -7.58
N VAL A 284 3.96 -16.82 -7.55
CA VAL A 284 2.96 -17.81 -7.97
C VAL A 284 3.14 -18.24 -9.42
N SER A 285 3.51 -17.31 -10.32
CA SER A 285 3.63 -17.58 -11.76
C SER A 285 4.70 -18.60 -12.11
N ILE A 286 5.74 -18.72 -11.29
CA ILE A 286 6.83 -19.69 -11.45
C ILE A 286 6.87 -20.74 -10.34
N GLY A 287 6.00 -20.63 -9.33
CA GLY A 287 5.92 -21.57 -8.20
C GLY A 287 7.16 -21.59 -7.31
N GLN A 288 7.88 -20.48 -7.19
CA GLN A 288 9.16 -20.46 -6.48
C GLN A 288 9.18 -19.45 -5.33
N THR A 289 9.92 -19.83 -4.28
CA THR A 289 10.22 -18.96 -3.14
C THR A 289 11.51 -18.20 -3.40
N ILE A 290 11.47 -16.88 -3.20
CA ILE A 290 12.59 -15.96 -3.42
C ILE A 290 12.92 -15.36 -2.07
N PHE A 291 14.08 -15.66 -1.51
CA PHE A 291 14.56 -15.06 -0.27
C PHE A 291 15.18 -13.68 -0.52
N CYS A 292 14.87 -12.72 0.40
CA CYS A 292 15.23 -11.30 0.29
C CYS A 292 15.96 -10.79 1.54
#